data_efe8bb30031a2874e4df0e3d2448c847
#
_entry.id   efe8bb30031a2874e4df0e3d2448c847
#
_cell.length_a   1.000
_cell.length_b   1.000
_cell.length_c   1.000
_cell.angle_alpha   90.00
_cell.angle_beta   90.00
_cell.angle_gamma   90.00
#
_symmetry.space_group_name_H-M   'P 1'
#
loop_
_entity.id
_entity.type
_entity.pdbx_description
1 polymer ?
#
loop_
_entity_poly.entity_id
_entity_poly.type
_entity_poly.pdbx_seq_one_letter_code
_entity_poly.pdbx_strand_id
1 'polypeptide(L)'
;MTVSSYNPADPADLVIAADTAGALGTQAAVERARAAQPGWHAAGAAARSAALGRAADAVEAAAEELAALAVREVGKPLAEARAEAARAVAILRYYAQAPYAPSGAVHETAAGPGLLLTRRRPHGVAGLVTPWNFPLAIPVWKAAPALAVGNTAVLKPAPEATACALRLAELLDLPEGVLTVVPGGATEGAELVDTADVVSFTGSTAVGRAVIAATAARGIPVQAELGGLNSALVLPDADIEQAADHLAAAVAGYAGQKCTATGQVIAVGAAYEPLREALAKRLTAAECGPVIGEAALDRLTGAVDSARTAGAALLAGGRRTDGPGWGFAPALLADVPAGHPLRTEEFFGPIAVLLPAADLDEAIALANAGRHTLAASVHTRDLDTALAAADRLAAGMIRINAPTTGVDFHLPFGGTGSAAYGEREQGAAALEFYTASRTVTLLPSA
;
A
#
# COMPACT_ATOMS: atom_id res chain seq x y z
N MET A 1 -23.80 -15.73 3.01
CA MET A 1 -23.23 -15.27 1.72
C MET A 1 -21.80 -15.78 1.63
N THR A 2 -21.26 -15.93 0.43
CA THR A 2 -19.89 -16.40 0.20
C THR A 2 -19.09 -15.33 -0.54
N VAL A 3 -17.82 -15.17 -0.20
CA VAL A 3 -16.83 -14.48 -1.04
C VAL A 3 -16.00 -15.52 -1.77
N SER A 4 -15.68 -15.26 -3.03
CA SER A 4 -14.88 -16.17 -3.85
C SER A 4 -13.75 -15.42 -4.50
N SER A 5 -12.56 -16.02 -4.56
CA SER A 5 -11.47 -15.57 -5.39
C SER A 5 -11.16 -16.56 -6.49
N TYR A 6 -10.75 -16.05 -7.64
CA TYR A 6 -10.45 -16.81 -8.84
C TYR A 6 -9.05 -16.45 -9.34
N ASN A 7 -8.42 -17.39 -10.00
CA ASN A 7 -7.12 -17.16 -10.61
C ASN A 7 -7.24 -16.17 -11.79
N PRO A 8 -6.62 -14.98 -11.73
CA PRO A 8 -6.69 -14.01 -12.81
C PRO A 8 -6.10 -14.49 -14.16
N ALA A 9 -5.19 -15.49 -14.12
CA ALA A 9 -4.63 -16.09 -15.31
C ALA A 9 -5.53 -17.18 -15.91
N ASP A 10 -6.43 -17.76 -15.12
CA ASP A 10 -7.43 -18.76 -15.52
C ASP A 10 -8.72 -18.57 -14.70
N PRO A 11 -9.67 -17.77 -15.15
CA PRO A 11 -10.91 -17.47 -14.41
C PRO A 11 -11.81 -18.69 -14.13
N ALA A 12 -11.53 -19.84 -14.73
CA ALA A 12 -12.23 -21.09 -14.40
C ALA A 12 -11.65 -21.76 -13.13
N ASP A 13 -10.45 -21.37 -12.70
CA ASP A 13 -9.79 -21.86 -11.49
C ASP A 13 -10.29 -21.10 -10.26
N LEU A 14 -11.22 -21.70 -9.52
CA LEU A 14 -11.67 -21.20 -8.21
C LEU A 14 -10.60 -21.46 -7.15
N VAL A 15 -10.02 -20.40 -6.58
CA VAL A 15 -8.99 -20.50 -5.55
C VAL A 15 -9.62 -20.80 -4.19
N ILE A 16 -10.63 -20.03 -3.79
CA ILE A 16 -11.39 -20.24 -2.56
C ILE A 16 -12.84 -19.77 -2.71
N ALA A 17 -13.73 -20.43 -2.00
CA ALA A 17 -15.06 -19.95 -1.66
C ALA A 17 -15.18 -20.00 -0.13
N ALA A 18 -15.28 -18.85 0.52
CA ALA A 18 -15.38 -18.75 1.98
C ALA A 18 -16.71 -18.10 2.38
N ASP A 19 -17.30 -18.58 3.45
CA ASP A 19 -18.49 -17.95 4.02
C ASP A 19 -18.11 -16.57 4.57
N THR A 20 -18.95 -15.56 4.28
CA THR A 20 -18.77 -14.24 4.86
C THR A 20 -19.14 -14.27 6.34
N ALA A 21 -18.42 -13.48 7.14
CA ALA A 21 -18.76 -13.35 8.56
C ALA A 21 -20.13 -12.66 8.79
N GLY A 22 -20.56 -11.83 7.84
CA GLY A 22 -21.68 -10.92 8.04
C GLY A 22 -21.40 -9.86 9.11
N ALA A 23 -22.30 -8.92 9.32
CA ALA A 23 -22.16 -7.89 10.32
C ALA A 23 -22.05 -8.48 11.75
N LEU A 24 -22.92 -9.39 12.11
CA LEU A 24 -22.92 -10.03 13.45
C LEU A 24 -21.64 -10.83 13.71
N GLY A 25 -21.14 -11.56 12.72
CA GLY A 25 -19.88 -12.31 12.86
C GLY A 25 -18.67 -11.39 12.97
N THR A 26 -18.68 -10.25 12.27
CA THR A 26 -17.65 -9.23 12.37
C THR A 26 -17.66 -8.59 13.76
N GLN A 27 -18.81 -8.20 14.27
CA GLN A 27 -18.97 -7.69 15.63
C GLN A 27 -18.44 -8.70 16.67
N ALA A 28 -18.83 -9.96 16.55
CA ALA A 28 -18.37 -11.03 17.46
C ALA A 28 -16.84 -11.23 17.39
N ALA A 29 -16.21 -11.06 16.21
CA ALA A 29 -14.77 -11.08 16.07
C ALA A 29 -14.10 -9.92 16.82
N VAL A 30 -14.64 -8.71 16.71
CA VAL A 30 -14.15 -7.53 17.45
C VAL A 30 -14.32 -7.71 18.96
N GLU A 31 -15.44 -8.27 19.43
CA GLU A 31 -15.68 -8.56 20.84
C GLU A 31 -14.68 -9.58 21.39
N ARG A 32 -14.39 -10.66 20.66
CA ARG A 32 -13.33 -11.63 21.03
C ARG A 32 -11.95 -10.95 21.09
N ALA A 33 -11.62 -10.13 20.10
CA ALA A 33 -10.37 -9.38 20.10
C ALA A 33 -10.27 -8.41 21.27
N ARG A 34 -11.37 -7.75 21.62
CA ARG A 34 -11.47 -6.84 22.78
C ARG A 34 -11.29 -7.58 24.10
N ALA A 35 -11.84 -8.79 24.24
CA ALA A 35 -11.66 -9.64 25.40
C ALA A 35 -10.21 -10.14 25.55
N ALA A 36 -9.53 -10.44 24.45
CA ALA A 36 -8.13 -10.90 24.45
C ALA A 36 -7.11 -9.78 24.69
N GLN A 37 -7.44 -8.53 24.35
CA GLN A 37 -6.49 -7.41 24.33
C GLN A 37 -5.81 -7.13 25.68
N PRO A 38 -6.49 -7.12 26.84
CA PRO A 38 -5.82 -6.89 28.12
C PRO A 38 -4.74 -7.94 28.42
N GLY A 39 -5.01 -9.23 28.15
CA GLY A 39 -4.06 -10.33 28.31
C GLY A 39 -2.86 -10.20 27.38
N TRP A 40 -3.09 -9.87 26.10
CA TRP A 40 -2.03 -9.63 25.13
C TRP A 40 -1.13 -8.45 25.51
N HIS A 41 -1.72 -7.34 25.94
CA HIS A 41 -0.95 -6.19 26.42
C HIS A 41 -0.15 -6.51 27.69
N ALA A 42 -0.75 -7.20 28.65
CA ALA A 42 -0.13 -7.60 29.92
C ALA A 42 0.98 -8.66 29.77
N ALA A 43 0.99 -9.42 28.67
CA ALA A 43 2.02 -10.41 28.39
C ALA A 43 3.46 -9.82 28.33
N GLY A 44 3.57 -8.52 28.13
CA GLY A 44 4.83 -7.78 28.15
C GLY A 44 5.60 -7.82 26.84
N ALA A 45 6.70 -7.04 26.80
CA ALA A 45 7.50 -6.86 25.58
C ALA A 45 8.10 -8.17 25.05
N ALA A 46 8.68 -8.98 25.96
CA ALA A 46 9.36 -10.21 25.57
C ALA A 46 8.41 -11.24 24.92
N ALA A 47 7.20 -11.40 25.44
CA ALA A 47 6.23 -12.34 24.91
C ALA A 47 5.73 -11.89 23.51
N ARG A 48 5.44 -10.61 23.32
CA ARG A 48 5.02 -10.07 22.02
C ARG A 48 6.14 -10.13 20.98
N SER A 49 7.37 -9.79 21.36
CA SER A 49 8.56 -9.94 20.53
C SER A 49 8.76 -11.40 20.08
N ALA A 50 8.72 -12.34 21.02
CA ALA A 50 8.87 -13.76 20.71
C ALA A 50 7.76 -14.32 19.81
N ALA A 51 6.51 -13.86 19.98
CA ALA A 51 5.39 -14.26 19.14
C ALA A 51 5.59 -13.77 17.69
N LEU A 52 5.94 -12.49 17.49
CA LEU A 52 6.23 -11.95 16.16
C LEU A 52 7.47 -12.60 15.51
N GLY A 53 8.48 -12.97 16.32
CA GLY A 53 9.65 -13.71 15.85
C GLY A 53 9.28 -15.10 15.33
N ARG A 54 8.50 -15.87 16.08
CA ARG A 54 8.01 -17.19 15.63
C ARG A 54 7.13 -17.07 14.38
N ALA A 55 6.27 -16.05 14.33
CA ALA A 55 5.48 -15.76 13.15
C ALA A 55 6.36 -15.49 11.91
N ALA A 56 7.45 -14.73 12.08
CA ALA A 56 8.40 -14.50 10.99
C ALA A 56 9.05 -15.81 10.50
N ASP A 57 9.47 -16.67 11.42
CA ASP A 57 10.10 -17.96 11.09
C ASP A 57 9.11 -18.90 10.38
N ALA A 58 7.85 -18.94 10.80
CA ALA A 58 6.81 -19.74 10.17
C ALA A 58 6.46 -19.23 8.75
N VAL A 59 6.35 -17.91 8.56
CA VAL A 59 6.12 -17.30 7.23
C VAL A 59 7.32 -17.53 6.32
N GLU A 60 8.56 -17.47 6.83
CA GLU A 60 9.76 -17.77 6.05
C GLU A 60 9.78 -19.23 5.60
N ALA A 61 9.48 -20.16 6.50
CA ALA A 61 9.40 -21.59 6.18
C ALA A 61 8.34 -21.89 5.10
N ALA A 62 7.26 -21.12 5.04
CA ALA A 62 6.17 -21.26 4.08
C ALA A 62 6.26 -20.28 2.88
N ALA A 63 7.40 -19.58 2.68
CA ALA A 63 7.51 -18.49 1.71
C ALA A 63 7.20 -18.92 0.26
N GLU A 64 7.62 -20.11 -0.17
CA GLU A 64 7.34 -20.63 -1.51
C GLU A 64 5.86 -21.01 -1.67
N GLU A 65 5.23 -21.58 -0.65
CA GLU A 65 3.79 -21.88 -0.61
C GLU A 65 2.98 -20.58 -0.73
N LEU A 66 3.31 -19.57 0.08
CA LEU A 66 2.65 -18.27 0.06
C LEU A 66 2.85 -17.54 -1.26
N ALA A 67 4.06 -17.61 -1.85
CA ALA A 67 4.32 -17.04 -3.16
C ALA A 67 3.47 -17.72 -4.25
N ALA A 68 3.39 -19.05 -4.26
CA ALA A 68 2.57 -19.80 -5.20
C ALA A 68 1.06 -19.47 -5.02
N LEU A 69 0.61 -19.32 -3.77
CA LEU A 69 -0.77 -18.91 -3.49
C LEU A 69 -1.06 -17.50 -4.00
N ALA A 70 -0.15 -16.53 -3.80
CA ALA A 70 -0.31 -15.17 -4.32
C ALA A 70 -0.29 -15.12 -5.86
N VAL A 71 0.52 -15.96 -6.53
CA VAL A 71 0.46 -16.11 -7.99
C VAL A 71 -0.93 -16.56 -8.42
N ARG A 72 -1.46 -17.60 -7.78
CA ARG A 72 -2.74 -18.20 -8.15
C ARG A 72 -3.92 -17.29 -7.80
N GLU A 73 -3.92 -16.63 -6.61
CA GLU A 73 -5.07 -15.88 -6.13
C GLU A 73 -5.17 -14.47 -6.73
N VAL A 74 -4.04 -13.78 -6.91
CA VAL A 74 -4.05 -12.37 -7.37
C VAL A 74 -3.25 -12.14 -8.65
N GLY A 75 -2.80 -13.20 -9.33
CA GLY A 75 -2.11 -13.10 -10.62
C GLY A 75 -0.72 -12.46 -10.57
N LYS A 76 -0.09 -12.40 -9.40
CA LYS A 76 1.22 -11.76 -9.24
C LYS A 76 2.31 -12.59 -9.93
N PRO A 77 3.26 -11.98 -10.68
CA PRO A 77 4.42 -12.71 -11.20
C PRO A 77 5.22 -13.39 -10.07
N LEU A 78 5.66 -14.63 -10.28
CA LEU A 78 6.29 -15.45 -9.24
C LEU A 78 7.48 -14.76 -8.56
N ALA A 79 8.34 -14.09 -9.32
CA ALA A 79 9.47 -13.35 -8.76
C ALA A 79 9.02 -12.24 -7.79
N GLU A 80 7.94 -11.52 -8.13
CA GLU A 80 7.37 -10.49 -7.27
C GLU A 80 6.63 -11.08 -6.06
N ALA A 81 5.97 -12.23 -6.22
CA ALA A 81 5.32 -12.94 -5.12
C ALA A 81 6.35 -13.44 -4.09
N ARG A 82 7.49 -13.98 -4.55
CA ARG A 82 8.61 -14.36 -3.68
C ARG A 82 9.21 -13.16 -2.95
N ALA A 83 9.40 -12.05 -3.66
CA ALA A 83 9.88 -10.80 -3.05
C ALA A 83 8.91 -10.26 -2.01
N GLU A 84 7.61 -10.38 -2.24
CA GLU A 84 6.58 -9.99 -1.26
C GLU A 84 6.58 -10.87 -0.02
N ALA A 85 6.69 -12.20 -0.16
CA ALA A 85 6.79 -13.12 0.96
C ALA A 85 8.04 -12.82 1.81
N ALA A 86 9.20 -12.62 1.18
CA ALA A 86 10.43 -12.21 1.86
C ALA A 86 10.28 -10.87 2.59
N ARG A 87 9.55 -9.91 1.97
CA ARG A 87 9.23 -8.63 2.60
C ARG A 87 8.34 -8.78 3.83
N ALA A 88 7.34 -9.64 3.79
CA ALA A 88 6.49 -9.93 4.95
C ALA A 88 7.30 -10.47 6.12
N VAL A 89 8.24 -11.38 5.87
CA VAL A 89 9.20 -11.90 6.88
C VAL A 89 10.04 -10.76 7.46
N ALA A 90 10.62 -9.92 6.62
CA ALA A 90 11.46 -8.80 7.06
C ALA A 90 10.68 -7.80 7.94
N ILE A 91 9.43 -7.50 7.59
CA ILE A 91 8.53 -6.65 8.37
C ILE A 91 8.22 -7.25 9.73
N LEU A 92 7.89 -8.55 9.81
CA LEU A 92 7.66 -9.26 11.07
C LEU A 92 8.89 -9.20 11.98
N ARG A 93 10.09 -9.45 11.43
CA ARG A 93 11.36 -9.37 12.17
C ARG A 93 11.66 -7.96 12.66
N TYR A 94 11.37 -6.96 11.84
CA TYR A 94 11.53 -5.54 12.23
C TYR A 94 10.62 -5.19 13.41
N TYR A 95 9.34 -5.50 13.32
CA TYR A 95 8.40 -5.19 14.40
C TYR A 95 8.49 -6.14 15.61
N ALA A 96 9.14 -7.30 15.49
CA ALA A 96 9.48 -8.13 16.64
C ALA A 96 10.41 -7.41 17.63
N GLN A 97 11.18 -6.41 17.19
CA GLN A 97 12.04 -5.60 18.04
C GLN A 97 11.30 -4.39 18.66
N ALA A 98 10.20 -3.97 18.06
CA ALA A 98 9.45 -2.77 18.46
C ALA A 98 8.91 -2.80 19.93
N PRO A 99 8.54 -3.95 20.54
CA PRO A 99 8.11 -3.97 21.93
C PRO A 99 9.16 -3.47 22.93
N TYR A 100 10.44 -3.47 22.56
CA TYR A 100 11.54 -2.96 23.39
C TYR A 100 11.87 -1.49 23.15
N ALA A 101 11.25 -0.85 22.16
CA ALA A 101 11.45 0.58 21.89
C ALA A 101 10.92 1.43 23.07
N PRO A 102 11.49 2.63 23.30
CA PRO A 102 11.00 3.54 24.33
C PRO A 102 9.50 3.85 24.15
N SER A 103 8.71 3.62 25.19
CA SER A 103 7.26 3.83 25.16
C SER A 103 6.83 5.14 25.84
N GLY A 104 7.75 6.06 26.09
CA GLY A 104 7.48 7.35 26.71
C GLY A 104 8.76 8.06 27.16
N ALA A 105 8.58 9.13 27.94
CA ALA A 105 9.67 9.98 28.44
C ALA A 105 9.42 10.39 29.90
N VAL A 106 10.51 10.72 30.60
CA VAL A 106 10.50 11.34 31.92
C VAL A 106 10.74 12.84 31.75
N HIS A 107 10.00 13.66 32.46
CA HIS A 107 10.04 15.13 32.41
C HIS A 107 10.26 15.72 33.78
N GLU A 108 10.93 16.86 33.81
CA GLU A 108 11.04 17.67 35.04
C GLU A 108 9.69 18.30 35.45
N THR A 109 9.48 18.44 36.72
CA THR A 109 8.32 19.17 37.23
C THR A 109 8.48 20.67 37.06
N ALA A 110 7.40 21.40 36.78
CA ALA A 110 7.45 22.84 36.64
C ALA A 110 7.68 23.55 38.02
N ALA A 111 7.26 22.92 39.11
CA ALA A 111 7.45 23.46 40.47
C ALA A 111 7.43 22.34 41.52
N GLY A 112 8.41 22.37 42.42
CA GLY A 112 8.50 21.43 43.53
C GLY A 112 8.92 20.01 43.17
N PRO A 113 9.00 19.12 44.16
CA PRO A 113 9.41 17.75 43.97
C PRO A 113 8.30 16.92 43.33
N GLY A 114 8.68 15.97 42.46
CA GLY A 114 7.77 15.05 41.78
C GLY A 114 8.40 14.38 40.59
N LEU A 115 7.65 13.47 39.97
CA LEU A 115 8.03 12.78 38.76
C LEU A 115 6.92 12.91 37.72
N LEU A 116 7.23 13.49 36.58
CA LEU A 116 6.34 13.53 35.43
C LEU A 116 6.82 12.55 34.36
N LEU A 117 5.90 11.77 33.83
CA LEU A 117 6.23 10.88 32.72
C LEU A 117 5.09 10.81 31.71
N THR A 118 5.45 10.60 30.46
CA THR A 118 4.53 10.18 29.43
C THR A 118 4.69 8.69 29.19
N ARG A 119 3.60 8.01 28.84
CA ARG A 119 3.59 6.61 28.41
C ARG A 119 2.67 6.46 27.21
N ARG A 120 3.08 5.67 26.25
CA ARG A 120 2.20 5.28 25.14
C ARG A 120 1.43 4.01 25.52
N ARG A 121 0.16 3.96 25.16
CA ARG A 121 -0.71 2.81 25.39
C ARG A 121 -1.43 2.42 24.10
N PRO A 122 -1.67 1.12 23.87
CA PRO A 122 -2.45 0.67 22.74
C PRO A 122 -3.88 1.23 22.81
N HIS A 123 -4.48 1.45 21.64
CA HIS A 123 -5.87 1.90 21.55
C HIS A 123 -6.87 0.82 21.99
N GLY A 124 -6.59 -0.45 21.69
CA GLY A 124 -7.47 -1.57 21.95
C GLY A 124 -7.51 -2.55 20.79
N VAL A 125 -8.60 -2.57 20.02
CA VAL A 125 -8.78 -3.41 18.82
C VAL A 125 -8.50 -2.59 17.58
N ALA A 126 -7.53 -3.02 16.78
CA ALA A 126 -7.23 -2.44 15.47
C ALA A 126 -8.07 -3.11 14.38
N GLY A 127 -8.90 -2.33 13.69
CA GLY A 127 -9.61 -2.73 12.48
C GLY A 127 -8.71 -2.51 11.26
N LEU A 128 -8.33 -3.60 10.58
CA LEU A 128 -7.43 -3.58 9.44
C LEU A 128 -8.17 -3.95 8.17
N VAL A 129 -8.27 -3.02 7.23
CA VAL A 129 -8.89 -3.27 5.91
C VAL A 129 -7.80 -3.22 4.86
N THR A 130 -7.60 -4.34 4.14
CA THR A 130 -6.47 -4.50 3.22
C THR A 130 -6.92 -4.80 1.80
N PRO A 131 -6.20 -4.31 0.79
CA PRO A 131 -6.45 -4.57 -0.62
C PRO A 131 -5.91 -5.95 -1.03
N TRP A 132 -6.13 -6.28 -2.29
CA TRP A 132 -5.71 -7.56 -2.87
C TRP A 132 -4.29 -7.53 -3.49
N ASN A 133 -3.75 -6.36 -3.82
CA ASN A 133 -2.53 -6.26 -4.64
C ASN A 133 -1.23 -6.62 -3.91
N PHE A 134 -1.20 -6.54 -2.59
CA PHE A 134 -0.13 -7.06 -1.74
C PHE A 134 -0.75 -7.90 -0.63
N PRO A 135 -1.21 -9.14 -0.95
CA PRO A 135 -2.03 -9.96 -0.05
C PRO A 135 -1.27 -10.49 1.17
N LEU A 136 0.06 -10.43 1.17
CA LEU A 136 0.92 -10.85 2.27
C LEU A 136 1.52 -9.65 3.01
N ALA A 137 2.13 -8.72 2.28
CA ALA A 137 2.88 -7.62 2.88
C ALA A 137 1.97 -6.58 3.56
N ILE A 138 0.86 -6.15 2.94
CA ILE A 138 -0.03 -5.14 3.53
C ILE A 138 -0.71 -5.65 4.81
N PRO A 139 -1.28 -6.85 4.88
CA PRO A 139 -1.77 -7.40 6.14
C PRO A 139 -0.71 -7.40 7.25
N VAL A 140 0.52 -7.83 6.93
CA VAL A 140 1.61 -7.89 7.90
C VAL A 140 2.05 -6.50 8.35
N TRP A 141 2.24 -5.54 7.45
CA TRP A 141 2.73 -4.22 7.86
C TRP A 141 1.71 -3.40 8.67
N LYS A 142 0.40 -3.77 8.60
CA LYS A 142 -0.63 -3.20 9.45
C LYS A 142 -0.75 -3.96 10.79
N ALA A 143 -0.77 -5.29 10.74
CA ALA A 143 -0.95 -6.13 11.93
C ALA A 143 0.29 -6.12 12.83
N ALA A 144 1.50 -6.27 12.29
CA ALA A 144 2.70 -6.40 13.11
C ALA A 144 2.95 -5.19 14.05
N PRO A 145 2.90 -3.91 13.60
CA PRO A 145 3.05 -2.78 14.51
C PRO A 145 1.90 -2.67 15.52
N ALA A 146 0.65 -2.95 15.13
CA ALA A 146 -0.48 -2.95 16.05
C ALA A 146 -0.30 -3.96 17.19
N LEU A 147 0.09 -5.19 16.83
CA LEU A 147 0.34 -6.27 17.78
C LEU A 147 1.58 -6.02 18.65
N ALA A 148 2.64 -5.47 18.07
CA ALA A 148 3.89 -5.16 18.79
C ALA A 148 3.66 -4.21 19.97
N VAL A 149 2.80 -3.19 19.80
CA VAL A 149 2.50 -2.24 20.86
C VAL A 149 1.38 -2.69 21.80
N GLY A 150 0.78 -3.87 21.55
CA GLY A 150 -0.18 -4.52 22.45
C GLY A 150 -1.65 -4.31 22.10
N ASN A 151 -1.99 -3.85 20.89
CA ASN A 151 -3.36 -3.98 20.37
C ASN A 151 -3.61 -5.44 19.96
N THR A 152 -4.88 -5.82 19.90
CA THR A 152 -5.35 -6.94 19.09
C THR A 152 -5.84 -6.43 17.74
N ALA A 153 -6.03 -7.31 16.76
CA ALA A 153 -6.39 -6.91 15.43
C ALA A 153 -7.49 -7.80 14.82
N VAL A 154 -8.39 -7.17 14.07
CA VAL A 154 -9.34 -7.85 13.18
C VAL A 154 -9.03 -7.41 11.76
N LEU A 155 -8.70 -8.37 10.90
CA LEU A 155 -8.27 -8.17 9.52
C LEU A 155 -9.40 -8.54 8.56
N LYS A 156 -9.86 -7.59 7.78
CA LYS A 156 -10.76 -7.81 6.65
C LYS A 156 -9.99 -7.65 5.34
N PRO A 157 -9.60 -8.75 4.68
CA PRO A 157 -8.97 -8.69 3.37
C PRO A 157 -9.98 -8.31 2.28
N ALA A 158 -9.48 -7.88 1.13
CA ALA A 158 -10.30 -7.83 -0.08
C ALA A 158 -10.79 -9.24 -0.45
N PRO A 159 -11.99 -9.40 -1.03
CA PRO A 159 -12.50 -10.70 -1.46
C PRO A 159 -11.51 -11.49 -2.32
N GLU A 160 -10.79 -10.80 -3.20
CA GLU A 160 -9.79 -11.34 -4.12
C GLU A 160 -8.50 -11.82 -3.46
N ALA A 161 -8.32 -11.59 -2.14
CA ALA A 161 -7.11 -11.95 -1.38
C ALA A 161 -7.44 -12.75 -0.11
N THR A 162 -8.60 -13.40 -0.08
CA THR A 162 -9.11 -14.10 1.12
C THR A 162 -8.26 -15.32 1.46
N ALA A 163 -7.84 -16.13 0.48
CA ALA A 163 -7.05 -17.33 0.74
C ALA A 163 -5.65 -16.99 1.30
N CYS A 164 -4.98 -16.00 0.71
CA CYS A 164 -3.70 -15.50 1.21
C CYS A 164 -3.81 -15.00 2.66
N ALA A 165 -4.85 -14.23 2.99
CA ALA A 165 -5.03 -13.67 4.32
C ALA A 165 -5.34 -14.76 5.38
N LEU A 166 -6.18 -15.74 5.05
CA LEU A 166 -6.48 -16.86 5.93
C LEU A 166 -5.23 -17.71 6.19
N ARG A 167 -4.51 -18.07 5.13
CA ARG A 167 -3.28 -18.86 5.25
C ARG A 167 -2.19 -18.12 6.04
N LEU A 168 -2.06 -16.82 5.80
CA LEU A 168 -1.14 -15.98 6.57
C LEU A 168 -1.49 -15.99 8.07
N ALA A 169 -2.76 -15.82 8.44
CA ALA A 169 -3.20 -15.82 9.83
C ALA A 169 -2.94 -17.17 10.53
N GLU A 170 -3.12 -18.28 9.83
CA GLU A 170 -2.77 -19.62 10.35
C GLU A 170 -1.28 -19.73 10.66
N LEU A 171 -0.41 -19.24 9.76
CA LEU A 171 1.04 -19.28 9.94
C LEU A 171 1.54 -18.36 11.06
N LEU A 172 0.85 -17.24 11.30
CA LEU A 172 1.21 -16.34 12.40
C LEU A 172 1.01 -16.99 13.78
N ASP A 173 0.14 -17.99 13.90
CA ASP A 173 -0.10 -18.82 15.09
C ASP A 173 -0.10 -18.02 16.41
N LEU A 174 -0.93 -16.97 16.43
CA LEU A 174 -1.06 -16.08 17.58
C LEU A 174 -2.13 -16.60 18.56
N PRO A 175 -2.08 -16.22 19.84
CA PRO A 175 -3.10 -16.58 20.80
C PRO A 175 -4.52 -16.20 20.31
N GLU A 176 -5.51 -16.98 20.72
CA GLU A 176 -6.91 -16.78 20.31
C GLU A 176 -7.37 -15.35 20.59
N GLY A 177 -8.00 -14.73 19.59
CA GLY A 177 -8.50 -13.35 19.64
C GLY A 177 -7.43 -12.27 19.44
N VAL A 178 -6.14 -12.59 19.35
CA VAL A 178 -5.09 -11.60 19.12
C VAL A 178 -5.10 -11.10 17.68
N LEU A 179 -5.29 -12.00 16.71
CA LEU A 179 -5.55 -11.68 15.31
C LEU A 179 -6.69 -12.55 14.79
N THR A 180 -7.69 -11.94 14.19
CA THR A 180 -8.80 -12.65 13.56
C THR A 180 -8.99 -12.15 12.14
N VAL A 181 -9.10 -13.06 11.17
CA VAL A 181 -9.47 -12.73 9.78
C VAL A 181 -10.98 -12.83 9.61
N VAL A 182 -11.59 -11.82 9.01
CA VAL A 182 -13.02 -11.75 8.72
C VAL A 182 -13.19 -11.71 7.19
N PRO A 183 -13.48 -12.84 6.54
CA PRO A 183 -13.82 -12.86 5.12
C PRO A 183 -15.10 -12.08 4.86
N GLY A 184 -15.09 -11.22 3.82
CA GLY A 184 -16.29 -10.44 3.50
C GLY A 184 -16.03 -9.26 2.57
N GLY A 185 -17.09 -8.53 2.29
CA GLY A 185 -17.11 -7.37 1.40
C GLY A 185 -17.33 -6.04 2.13
N ALA A 186 -18.24 -5.24 1.57
CA ALA A 186 -18.54 -3.90 2.09
C ALA A 186 -19.23 -3.93 3.46
N THR A 187 -20.11 -4.89 3.70
CA THR A 187 -20.86 -5.04 4.97
C THR A 187 -19.90 -5.28 6.13
N GLU A 188 -18.99 -6.25 5.99
CA GLU A 188 -18.02 -6.59 7.02
C GLU A 188 -17.00 -5.45 7.22
N GLY A 189 -16.63 -4.76 6.13
CA GLY A 189 -15.78 -3.57 6.21
C GLY A 189 -16.41 -2.43 6.99
N ALA A 190 -17.68 -2.12 6.73
CA ALA A 190 -18.42 -1.09 7.45
C ALA A 190 -18.56 -1.44 8.94
N GLU A 191 -18.98 -2.67 9.26
CA GLU A 191 -19.12 -3.14 10.64
C GLU A 191 -17.80 -3.09 11.41
N LEU A 192 -16.69 -3.47 10.76
CA LEU A 192 -15.36 -3.38 11.38
C LEU A 192 -14.98 -1.93 11.68
N VAL A 193 -15.26 -1.01 10.76
CA VAL A 193 -15.02 0.43 10.95
C VAL A 193 -15.89 0.98 12.08
N ASP A 194 -17.13 0.48 12.21
CA ASP A 194 -18.08 0.93 13.24
C ASP A 194 -17.79 0.36 14.65
N THR A 195 -16.98 -0.68 14.77
CA THR A 195 -16.78 -1.39 16.05
C THR A 195 -15.34 -1.35 16.58
N ALA A 196 -14.33 -1.16 15.73
CA ALA A 196 -12.92 -1.07 16.13
C ALA A 196 -12.59 0.21 16.92
N ASP A 197 -11.44 0.22 17.61
CA ASP A 197 -10.95 1.37 18.41
C ASP A 197 -9.95 2.24 17.63
N VAL A 198 -9.32 1.70 16.59
CA VAL A 198 -8.45 2.38 15.65
C VAL A 198 -8.57 1.66 14.31
N VAL A 199 -8.56 2.38 13.19
CA VAL A 199 -8.74 1.80 11.85
C VAL A 199 -7.56 2.13 10.96
N SER A 200 -7.00 1.11 10.31
CA SER A 200 -6.05 1.27 9.20
C SER A 200 -6.65 0.70 7.93
N PHE A 201 -6.80 1.55 6.94
CA PHE A 201 -7.40 1.25 5.63
C PHE A 201 -6.38 1.41 4.52
N THR A 202 -6.37 0.50 3.55
CA THR A 202 -5.73 0.70 2.25
C THR A 202 -6.68 0.22 1.16
N GLY A 203 -6.95 1.08 0.17
CA GLY A 203 -7.88 0.76 -0.91
C GLY A 203 -8.25 1.97 -1.78
N SER A 204 -9.41 1.89 -2.46
CA SER A 204 -9.85 2.95 -3.35
C SER A 204 -10.19 4.25 -2.62
N THR A 205 -9.95 5.38 -3.27
CA THR A 205 -10.23 6.72 -2.73
C THR A 205 -11.69 6.89 -2.31
N ALA A 206 -12.63 6.33 -3.06
CA ALA A 206 -14.07 6.45 -2.75
C ALA A 206 -14.42 5.75 -1.43
N VAL A 207 -13.95 4.51 -1.24
CA VAL A 207 -14.17 3.76 0.00
C VAL A 207 -13.42 4.39 1.17
N GLY A 208 -12.16 4.82 0.97
CA GLY A 208 -11.38 5.46 2.02
C GLY A 208 -12.00 6.74 2.56
N ARG A 209 -12.61 7.55 1.70
CA ARG A 209 -13.37 8.74 2.15
C ARG A 209 -14.56 8.37 3.04
N ALA A 210 -15.27 7.29 2.73
CA ALA A 210 -16.36 6.80 3.57
C ALA A 210 -15.84 6.31 4.94
N VAL A 211 -14.72 5.57 4.95
CA VAL A 211 -14.06 5.12 6.18
C VAL A 211 -13.61 6.31 7.04
N ILE A 212 -12.97 7.31 6.45
CA ILE A 212 -12.54 8.54 7.14
C ILE A 212 -13.75 9.25 7.77
N ALA A 213 -14.84 9.40 7.03
CA ALA A 213 -16.05 10.05 7.55
C ALA A 213 -16.68 9.27 8.72
N ALA A 214 -16.75 7.93 8.62
CA ALA A 214 -17.30 7.08 9.67
C ALA A 214 -16.44 7.12 10.94
N THR A 215 -15.11 7.01 10.82
CA THR A 215 -14.19 7.08 11.95
C THR A 215 -14.17 8.46 12.62
N ALA A 216 -14.24 9.53 11.81
CA ALA A 216 -14.34 10.91 12.32
C ALA A 216 -15.62 11.13 13.14
N ALA A 217 -16.76 10.59 12.71
CA ALA A 217 -18.02 10.66 13.45
C ALA A 217 -17.94 9.94 14.82
N ARG A 218 -17.09 8.93 14.94
CA ARG A 218 -16.83 8.20 16.18
C ARG A 218 -15.70 8.80 17.04
N GLY A 219 -14.91 9.73 16.51
CA GLY A 219 -13.75 10.31 17.18
C GLY A 219 -12.60 9.31 17.41
N ILE A 220 -12.47 8.29 16.56
CA ILE A 220 -11.39 7.30 16.65
C ILE A 220 -10.29 7.58 15.61
N PRO A 221 -9.01 7.20 15.91
CA PRO A 221 -7.93 7.37 14.97
C PRO A 221 -8.12 6.54 13.70
N VAL A 222 -7.79 7.14 12.56
CA VAL A 222 -7.78 6.49 11.27
C VAL A 222 -6.52 6.82 10.49
N GLN A 223 -5.99 5.82 9.82
CA GLN A 223 -4.91 5.91 8.84
C GLN A 223 -5.46 5.31 7.54
N ALA A 224 -5.46 6.07 6.46
CA ALA A 224 -6.00 5.64 5.19
C ALA A 224 -4.99 5.92 4.08
N GLU A 225 -4.53 4.85 3.43
CA GLU A 225 -3.72 4.92 2.21
C GLU A 225 -4.59 4.63 0.99
N LEU A 226 -4.56 5.55 0.05
CA LEU A 226 -5.45 5.61 -1.10
C LEU A 226 -4.65 5.52 -2.39
N GLY A 227 -5.32 5.59 -3.53
CA GLY A 227 -4.67 5.61 -4.83
C GLY A 227 -3.98 6.94 -5.12
N GLY A 228 -3.06 6.91 -6.10
CA GLY A 228 -2.35 8.10 -6.55
C GLY A 228 -1.89 8.01 -8.00
N LEU A 229 -1.93 9.14 -8.70
CA LEU A 229 -1.32 9.26 -10.02
C LEU A 229 0.16 9.67 -9.84
N ASN A 230 1.05 8.69 -9.86
CA ASN A 230 2.47 8.91 -9.60
C ASN A 230 3.18 9.39 -10.87
N SER A 231 4.08 10.35 -10.68
CA SER A 231 4.82 10.98 -11.77
C SER A 231 6.31 10.67 -11.69
N ALA A 232 6.93 10.47 -12.85
CA ALA A 232 8.37 10.36 -12.99
C ALA A 232 8.90 11.46 -13.93
N LEU A 233 9.84 12.26 -13.45
CA LEU A 233 10.48 13.33 -14.20
C LEU A 233 11.82 12.82 -14.75
N VAL A 234 12.07 13.04 -16.03
CA VAL A 234 13.36 12.69 -16.68
C VAL A 234 13.95 13.94 -17.28
N LEU A 235 15.09 14.35 -16.75
CA LEU A 235 15.79 15.59 -17.12
C LEU A 235 16.77 15.34 -18.28
N PRO A 236 17.22 16.40 -19.00
CA PRO A 236 18.06 16.24 -20.19
C PRO A 236 19.43 15.59 -19.93
N ASP A 237 19.93 15.68 -18.69
CA ASP A 237 21.22 15.10 -18.25
C ASP A 237 21.09 13.68 -17.69
N ALA A 238 19.85 13.13 -17.62
CA ALA A 238 19.60 11.79 -17.10
C ALA A 238 20.25 10.70 -17.97
N ASP A 239 20.54 9.56 -17.36
CA ASP A 239 20.82 8.34 -18.08
C ASP A 239 19.49 7.78 -18.62
N ILE A 240 19.24 8.01 -19.92
CA ILE A 240 17.99 7.67 -20.57
C ILE A 240 17.72 6.16 -20.54
N GLU A 241 18.75 5.34 -20.76
CA GLU A 241 18.59 3.87 -20.75
C GLU A 241 18.22 3.37 -19.36
N GLN A 242 18.92 3.84 -18.32
CA GLN A 242 18.60 3.51 -16.94
C GLN A 242 17.21 4.02 -16.54
N ALA A 243 16.86 5.26 -16.91
CA ALA A 243 15.55 5.83 -16.63
C ALA A 243 14.45 5.01 -17.30
N ALA A 244 14.62 4.62 -18.56
CA ALA A 244 13.65 3.79 -19.28
C ALA A 244 13.49 2.38 -18.66
N ASP A 245 14.58 1.77 -18.14
CA ASP A 245 14.49 0.49 -17.40
C ASP A 245 13.68 0.65 -16.11
N HIS A 246 13.96 1.68 -15.32
CA HIS A 246 13.23 1.97 -14.08
C HIS A 246 11.75 2.26 -14.33
N LEU A 247 11.45 3.06 -15.36
CA LEU A 247 10.09 3.41 -15.73
C LEU A 247 9.31 2.22 -16.27
N ALA A 248 9.90 1.40 -17.14
CA ALA A 248 9.25 0.20 -17.62
C ALA A 248 8.92 -0.77 -16.49
N ALA A 249 9.83 -0.97 -15.53
CA ALA A 249 9.59 -1.77 -14.34
C ALA A 249 8.48 -1.18 -13.44
N ALA A 250 8.42 0.16 -13.30
CA ALA A 250 7.41 0.82 -12.49
C ALA A 250 6.02 0.85 -13.14
N VAL A 251 5.93 0.83 -14.48
CA VAL A 251 4.67 0.78 -15.23
C VAL A 251 4.15 -0.65 -15.37
N ALA A 252 5.02 -1.60 -15.78
CA ALA A 252 4.61 -2.96 -16.13
C ALA A 252 4.64 -3.94 -14.95
N GLY A 253 5.45 -3.69 -13.92
CA GLY A 253 5.58 -4.59 -12.77
C GLY A 253 4.25 -4.87 -12.11
N TYR A 254 3.90 -6.15 -11.95
CA TYR A 254 2.61 -6.63 -11.48
C TYR A 254 1.42 -5.98 -12.21
N ALA A 255 1.54 -5.86 -13.54
CA ALA A 255 0.54 -5.22 -14.40
C ALA A 255 0.14 -3.80 -13.92
N GLY A 256 1.08 -3.01 -13.37
CA GLY A 256 0.81 -1.66 -12.87
C GLY A 256 -0.12 -1.58 -11.66
N GLN A 257 -0.45 -2.71 -11.02
CA GLN A 257 -1.40 -2.80 -9.90
C GLN A 257 -0.74 -2.50 -8.55
N LYS A 258 0.03 -1.44 -8.50
CA LYS A 258 0.73 -0.93 -7.30
C LYS A 258 0.31 0.53 -7.07
N CYS A 259 0.00 0.89 -5.86
CA CYS A 259 -0.32 2.28 -5.50
C CYS A 259 0.82 3.26 -5.82
N THR A 260 2.05 2.74 -5.99
CA THR A 260 3.26 3.48 -6.38
C THR A 260 3.62 3.30 -7.86
N ALA A 261 2.80 2.62 -8.69
CA ALA A 261 3.09 2.47 -10.12
C ALA A 261 3.15 3.84 -10.84
N THR A 262 4.04 3.97 -11.81
CA THR A 262 4.16 5.20 -12.60
C THR A 262 3.01 5.31 -13.60
N GLY A 263 2.17 6.32 -13.46
CA GLY A 263 1.09 6.64 -14.41
C GLY A 263 1.42 7.80 -15.34
N GLN A 264 2.34 8.68 -14.93
CA GLN A 264 2.81 9.80 -15.75
C GLN A 264 4.33 9.80 -15.86
N VAL A 265 4.84 9.96 -17.08
CA VAL A 265 6.26 10.16 -17.38
C VAL A 265 6.41 11.53 -18.01
N ILE A 266 7.18 12.41 -17.38
CA ILE A 266 7.35 13.79 -17.79
C ILE A 266 8.80 13.97 -18.23
N ALA A 267 9.03 14.13 -19.53
CA ALA A 267 10.37 14.28 -20.10
C ALA A 267 10.67 15.74 -20.44
N VAL A 268 11.80 16.25 -19.93
CA VAL A 268 12.19 17.65 -20.06
C VAL A 268 13.06 17.86 -21.29
N GLY A 269 12.65 18.76 -22.17
CA GLY A 269 13.44 19.23 -23.30
C GLY A 269 14.00 18.11 -24.16
N ALA A 270 15.33 18.02 -24.28
CA ALA A 270 16.03 17.06 -25.13
C ALA A 270 15.90 15.59 -24.67
N ALA A 271 15.39 15.34 -23.45
CA ALA A 271 15.15 13.96 -22.99
C ALA A 271 13.93 13.31 -23.66
N TYR A 272 13.01 14.08 -24.22
CA TYR A 272 11.69 13.58 -24.67
C TYR A 272 11.81 12.49 -25.75
N GLU A 273 12.43 12.79 -26.90
CA GLU A 273 12.45 11.83 -28.01
C GLU A 273 13.29 10.58 -27.68
N PRO A 274 14.50 10.67 -27.10
CA PRO A 274 15.24 9.48 -26.70
C PRO A 274 14.48 8.62 -25.69
N LEU A 275 13.82 9.21 -24.71
CA LEU A 275 13.04 8.47 -23.72
C LEU A 275 11.78 7.83 -24.33
N ARG A 276 11.10 8.53 -25.23
CA ARG A 276 9.94 8.01 -25.96
C ARG A 276 10.27 6.72 -26.70
N GLU A 277 11.37 6.69 -27.43
CA GLU A 277 11.83 5.50 -28.16
C GLU A 277 12.26 4.38 -27.21
N ALA A 278 13.09 4.71 -26.21
CA ALA A 278 13.63 3.73 -25.28
C ALA A 278 12.53 3.07 -24.43
N LEU A 279 11.58 3.86 -23.91
CA LEU A 279 10.48 3.38 -23.07
C LEU A 279 9.44 2.59 -23.88
N ALA A 280 9.08 3.06 -25.07
CA ALA A 280 8.16 2.33 -25.95
C ALA A 280 8.70 0.93 -26.32
N LYS A 281 9.99 0.84 -26.62
CA LYS A 281 10.67 -0.44 -26.90
C LYS A 281 10.58 -1.39 -25.71
N ARG A 282 10.86 -0.91 -24.49
CA ARG A 282 10.83 -1.71 -23.26
C ARG A 282 9.43 -2.19 -22.92
N LEU A 283 8.43 -1.31 -22.99
CA LEU A 283 7.05 -1.67 -22.67
C LEU A 283 6.45 -2.62 -23.72
N THR A 284 6.87 -2.54 -24.98
CA THR A 284 6.49 -3.51 -26.01
C THR A 284 7.03 -4.90 -25.72
N ALA A 285 8.24 -5.00 -25.15
CA ALA A 285 8.88 -6.26 -24.78
C ALA A 285 8.53 -6.74 -23.36
N ALA A 286 7.85 -5.91 -22.56
CA ALA A 286 7.56 -6.25 -21.17
C ALA A 286 6.48 -7.32 -21.07
N GLU A 287 6.77 -8.35 -20.28
CA GLU A 287 5.79 -9.32 -19.84
C GLU A 287 5.28 -8.89 -18.43
N CYS A 288 3.98 -8.82 -18.29
CA CYS A 288 3.34 -8.60 -16.97
C CYS A 288 2.26 -9.65 -16.74
N GLY A 289 1.97 -9.90 -15.46
CA GLY A 289 0.87 -10.78 -15.08
C GLY A 289 -0.49 -10.22 -15.52
N PRO A 290 -1.57 -10.98 -15.33
CA PRO A 290 -2.93 -10.51 -15.59
C PRO A 290 -3.32 -9.37 -14.62
N VAL A 291 -4.30 -8.58 -15.00
CA VAL A 291 -5.01 -7.70 -14.07
C VAL A 291 -6.00 -8.53 -13.23
N ILE A 292 -6.44 -7.98 -12.12
CA ILE A 292 -7.18 -8.73 -11.08
C ILE A 292 -8.53 -9.28 -11.56
N GLY A 293 -9.13 -8.71 -12.58
CA GLY A 293 -10.46 -9.13 -13.02
C GLY A 293 -10.91 -8.48 -14.31
N GLU A 294 -12.01 -8.99 -14.87
CA GLU A 294 -12.58 -8.54 -16.14
C GLU A 294 -12.94 -7.04 -16.13
N ALA A 295 -13.56 -6.58 -15.04
CA ALA A 295 -13.91 -5.16 -14.90
C ALA A 295 -12.68 -4.22 -14.94
N ALA A 296 -11.53 -4.68 -14.41
CA ALA A 296 -10.27 -3.93 -14.51
C ALA A 296 -9.77 -3.93 -15.96
N LEU A 297 -9.81 -5.07 -16.63
CA LEU A 297 -9.40 -5.21 -18.03
C LEU A 297 -10.24 -4.33 -18.97
N ASP A 298 -11.56 -4.34 -18.79
CA ASP A 298 -12.48 -3.53 -19.60
C ASP A 298 -12.25 -2.02 -19.37
N ARG A 299 -12.04 -1.61 -18.12
CA ARG A 299 -11.73 -0.21 -17.79
C ARG A 299 -10.42 0.25 -18.46
N LEU A 300 -9.38 -0.59 -18.44
CA LEU A 300 -8.10 -0.26 -19.06
C LEU A 300 -8.20 -0.19 -20.59
N THR A 301 -8.87 -1.15 -21.19
CA THR A 301 -9.09 -1.18 -22.66
C THR A 301 -9.90 0.06 -23.08
N GLY A 302 -10.99 0.35 -22.37
CA GLY A 302 -11.82 1.52 -22.65
C GLY A 302 -11.08 2.83 -22.48
N ALA A 303 -10.17 2.94 -21.49
CA ALA A 303 -9.37 4.15 -21.29
C ALA A 303 -8.40 4.41 -22.45
N VAL A 304 -7.73 3.35 -22.95
CA VAL A 304 -6.84 3.45 -24.12
C VAL A 304 -7.62 3.81 -25.38
N ASP A 305 -8.76 3.17 -25.64
CA ASP A 305 -9.59 3.45 -26.81
C ASP A 305 -10.18 4.88 -26.77
N SER A 306 -10.60 5.34 -25.59
CA SER A 306 -11.04 6.72 -25.40
C SER A 306 -9.93 7.73 -25.71
N ALA A 307 -8.72 7.49 -25.19
CA ALA A 307 -7.58 8.38 -25.44
C ALA A 307 -7.21 8.44 -26.94
N ARG A 308 -7.18 7.29 -27.60
CA ARG A 308 -6.92 7.20 -29.06
C ARG A 308 -7.99 7.94 -29.86
N THR A 309 -9.26 7.80 -29.48
CA THR A 309 -10.37 8.53 -30.11
C THR A 309 -10.24 10.04 -29.91
N ALA A 310 -9.67 10.45 -28.76
CA ALA A 310 -9.39 11.85 -28.47
C ALA A 310 -8.11 12.39 -29.14
N GLY A 311 -7.40 11.57 -29.94
CA GLY A 311 -6.23 11.95 -30.70
C GLY A 311 -4.88 11.56 -30.11
N ALA A 312 -4.85 10.82 -28.99
CA ALA A 312 -3.61 10.35 -28.39
C ALA A 312 -2.90 9.32 -29.29
N ALA A 313 -1.57 9.39 -29.31
CA ALA A 313 -0.71 8.44 -29.99
C ALA A 313 -0.42 7.24 -29.09
N LEU A 314 -0.83 6.03 -29.48
CA LEU A 314 -0.46 4.80 -28.80
C LEU A 314 0.94 4.35 -29.26
N LEU A 315 1.91 4.39 -28.36
CA LEU A 315 3.32 4.06 -28.65
C LEU A 315 3.67 2.59 -28.35
N ALA A 316 2.96 1.96 -27.40
CA ALA A 316 3.15 0.55 -27.02
C ALA A 316 1.86 -0.04 -26.47
N GLY A 317 1.67 -1.35 -26.62
CA GLY A 317 0.67 -2.19 -25.99
C GLY A 317 -0.79 -1.73 -26.11
N GLY A 318 -1.45 -1.57 -24.97
CA GLY A 318 -2.80 -1.01 -24.84
C GLY A 318 -3.92 -1.92 -25.34
N ARG A 319 -3.74 -3.22 -25.32
CA ARG A 319 -4.72 -4.21 -25.80
C ARG A 319 -4.77 -5.43 -24.90
N ARG A 320 -5.88 -6.13 -24.93
CA ARG A 320 -6.01 -7.45 -24.32
C ARG A 320 -4.95 -8.39 -24.94
N THR A 321 -4.33 -9.22 -24.12
CA THR A 321 -3.43 -10.28 -24.61
C THR A 321 -4.20 -11.57 -24.86
N ASP A 322 -3.61 -12.46 -25.67
CA ASP A 322 -4.18 -13.78 -25.92
C ASP A 322 -4.12 -14.65 -24.66
N GLY A 323 -5.11 -15.53 -24.49
CA GLY A 323 -5.19 -16.47 -23.37
C GLY A 323 -6.54 -16.40 -22.63
N PRO A 324 -6.78 -17.32 -21.68
CA PRO A 324 -8.03 -17.39 -20.93
C PRO A 324 -8.16 -16.28 -19.86
N GLY A 325 -7.04 -15.77 -19.37
CA GLY A 325 -6.98 -14.81 -18.28
C GLY A 325 -7.23 -13.36 -18.67
N TRP A 326 -7.14 -12.50 -17.70
CA TRP A 326 -7.35 -11.05 -17.86
C TRP A 326 -6.04 -10.31 -18.18
N GLY A 327 -5.35 -10.77 -19.24
CA GLY A 327 -4.08 -10.19 -19.66
C GLY A 327 -4.25 -8.86 -20.40
N PHE A 328 -3.37 -7.89 -20.10
CA PHE A 328 -3.33 -6.58 -20.77
C PHE A 328 -1.89 -6.18 -21.07
N ALA A 329 -1.60 -5.84 -22.33
CA ALA A 329 -0.27 -5.41 -22.75
C ALA A 329 0.04 -4.00 -22.22
N PRO A 330 1.20 -3.79 -21.56
CA PRO A 330 1.57 -2.48 -21.00
C PRO A 330 1.51 -1.36 -22.04
N ALA A 331 0.79 -0.29 -21.72
CA ALA A 331 0.51 0.79 -22.65
C ALA A 331 1.36 2.04 -22.37
N LEU A 332 1.87 2.64 -23.44
CA LEU A 332 2.44 3.99 -23.42
C LEU A 332 1.67 4.86 -24.42
N LEU A 333 1.14 5.98 -23.95
CA LEU A 333 0.44 6.95 -24.76
C LEU A 333 1.15 8.30 -24.73
N ALA A 334 1.25 8.96 -25.86
CA ALA A 334 1.67 10.35 -25.99
C ALA A 334 0.52 11.20 -26.53
N ASP A 335 0.67 12.52 -26.49
CA ASP A 335 -0.30 13.50 -27.01
C ASP A 335 -1.70 13.34 -26.42
N VAL A 336 -1.80 12.82 -25.20
CA VAL A 336 -3.07 12.71 -24.47
C VAL A 336 -3.58 14.11 -24.11
N PRO A 337 -4.81 14.48 -24.52
CA PRO A 337 -5.36 15.81 -24.22
C PRO A 337 -5.40 16.14 -22.72
N ALA A 338 -5.15 17.38 -22.33
CA ALA A 338 -5.04 17.82 -20.95
C ALA A 338 -6.26 17.47 -20.07
N GLY A 339 -7.47 17.47 -20.62
CA GLY A 339 -8.71 17.13 -19.90
C GLY A 339 -9.03 15.62 -19.89
N HIS A 340 -8.21 14.76 -20.47
CA HIS A 340 -8.50 13.33 -20.53
C HIS A 340 -8.23 12.66 -19.17
N PRO A 341 -9.08 11.71 -18.71
CA PRO A 341 -8.93 11.04 -17.41
C PRO A 341 -7.56 10.38 -17.17
N LEU A 342 -6.91 9.83 -18.20
CA LEU A 342 -5.55 9.26 -18.09
C LEU A 342 -4.48 10.28 -17.60
N ARG A 343 -4.77 11.59 -17.63
CA ARG A 343 -3.88 12.63 -17.09
C ARG A 343 -4.23 13.07 -15.67
N THR A 344 -5.37 12.66 -15.14
CA THR A 344 -5.88 13.18 -13.87
C THR A 344 -6.35 12.10 -12.91
N GLU A 345 -6.53 10.87 -13.38
CA GLU A 345 -7.08 9.76 -12.60
C GLU A 345 -6.14 8.56 -12.62
N GLU A 346 -6.13 7.80 -11.53
CA GLU A 346 -5.44 6.52 -11.44
C GLU A 346 -6.29 5.41 -12.08
N PHE A 347 -5.70 4.63 -12.98
CA PHE A 347 -6.37 3.49 -13.61
C PHE A 347 -5.96 2.14 -12.98
N PHE A 348 -4.99 2.13 -12.10
CA PHE A 348 -4.50 0.94 -11.37
C PHE A 348 -4.23 -0.24 -12.32
N GLY A 349 -3.42 0.02 -13.34
CA GLY A 349 -3.06 -0.90 -14.41
C GLY A 349 -1.84 -0.43 -15.17
N PRO A 350 -1.30 -1.21 -16.12
CA PRO A 350 -0.02 -0.93 -16.76
C PRO A 350 -0.20 0.10 -17.90
N ILE A 351 -0.62 1.31 -17.57
CA ILE A 351 -0.78 2.42 -18.51
C ILE A 351 0.04 3.61 -18.01
N ALA A 352 0.87 4.17 -18.87
CA ALA A 352 1.56 5.43 -18.62
C ALA A 352 1.31 6.43 -19.76
N VAL A 353 1.22 7.71 -19.38
CA VAL A 353 1.17 8.84 -20.30
C VAL A 353 2.53 9.52 -20.33
N LEU A 354 3.09 9.73 -21.52
CA LEU A 354 4.32 10.48 -21.74
C LEU A 354 3.98 11.94 -22.07
N LEU A 355 4.50 12.85 -21.28
CA LEU A 355 4.29 14.28 -21.38
C LEU A 355 5.60 15.03 -21.67
N PRO A 356 5.64 15.97 -22.62
CA PRO A 356 6.76 16.87 -22.74
C PRO A 356 6.67 17.98 -21.68
N ALA A 357 7.82 18.49 -21.25
CA ALA A 357 7.97 19.72 -20.49
C ALA A 357 9.14 20.53 -21.05
N ALA A 358 9.02 21.86 -21.09
CA ALA A 358 10.09 22.71 -21.59
C ALA A 358 11.26 22.76 -20.62
N ASP A 359 10.98 22.78 -19.32
CA ASP A 359 11.95 22.89 -18.24
C ASP A 359 11.49 22.17 -16.96
N LEU A 360 12.31 22.25 -15.91
CA LEU A 360 12.00 21.63 -14.61
C LEU A 360 10.76 22.26 -13.95
N ASP A 361 10.53 23.55 -14.11
CA ASP A 361 9.42 24.25 -13.49
C ASP A 361 8.08 23.74 -14.06
N GLU A 362 8.00 23.60 -15.37
CA GLU A 362 6.83 23.01 -16.03
C GLU A 362 6.66 21.53 -15.65
N ALA A 363 7.75 20.75 -15.59
CA ALA A 363 7.69 19.34 -15.20
C ALA A 363 7.14 19.16 -13.77
N ILE A 364 7.59 19.98 -12.82
CA ILE A 364 7.07 19.98 -11.45
C ILE A 364 5.60 20.44 -11.42
N ALA A 365 5.23 21.45 -12.18
CA ALA A 365 3.85 21.92 -12.27
C ALA A 365 2.92 20.81 -12.79
N LEU A 366 3.33 20.09 -13.84
CA LEU A 366 2.59 18.93 -14.37
C LEU A 366 2.46 17.81 -13.36
N ALA A 367 3.54 17.45 -12.66
CA ALA A 367 3.53 16.40 -11.62
C ALA A 367 2.62 16.76 -10.44
N ASN A 368 2.60 18.04 -10.05
CA ASN A 368 1.80 18.53 -8.93
C ASN A 368 0.35 18.86 -9.29
N ALA A 369 -0.01 18.87 -10.58
CA ALA A 369 -1.37 19.17 -11.04
C ALA A 369 -2.38 18.08 -10.63
N GLY A 370 -1.92 16.88 -10.34
CA GLY A 370 -2.73 15.77 -9.81
C GLY A 370 -3.17 16.03 -8.36
N ARG A 371 -4.38 15.58 -8.01
CA ARG A 371 -4.88 15.66 -6.63
C ARG A 371 -4.37 14.53 -5.73
N HIS A 372 -3.68 13.55 -6.30
CA HIS A 372 -3.28 12.29 -5.68
C HIS A 372 -1.78 12.11 -5.84
N THR A 373 -1.03 12.36 -4.79
CA THR A 373 0.44 12.38 -4.83
C THR A 373 1.01 11.41 -3.78
N LEU A 374 1.12 10.13 -4.15
CA LEU A 374 1.73 9.12 -3.28
C LEU A 374 3.25 9.09 -3.47
N ALA A 375 3.71 8.86 -4.70
CA ALA A 375 5.13 8.75 -5.02
C ALA A 375 5.49 9.57 -6.26
N ALA A 376 6.73 10.06 -6.30
CA ALA A 376 7.33 10.63 -7.50
C ALA A 376 8.79 10.17 -7.65
N SER A 377 9.30 10.18 -8.88
CA SER A 377 10.73 9.98 -9.13
C SER A 377 11.31 11.08 -10.00
N VAL A 378 12.61 11.33 -9.84
CA VAL A 378 13.37 12.30 -10.63
C VAL A 378 14.65 11.63 -11.12
N HIS A 379 14.89 11.66 -12.43
CA HIS A 379 16.08 11.13 -13.06
C HIS A 379 16.95 12.27 -13.55
N THR A 380 18.11 12.45 -12.97
CA THR A 380 19.12 13.48 -13.27
C THR A 380 20.49 13.08 -12.72
N ARG A 381 21.56 13.61 -13.28
CA ARG A 381 22.91 13.47 -12.73
C ARG A 381 23.32 14.66 -11.87
N ASP A 382 22.56 15.73 -11.87
CA ASP A 382 22.82 16.93 -11.09
C ASP A 382 22.15 16.85 -9.70
N LEU A 383 22.97 16.89 -8.66
CA LEU A 383 22.51 16.74 -7.27
C LEU A 383 21.67 17.93 -6.80
N ASP A 384 22.05 19.15 -7.18
CA ASP A 384 21.35 20.35 -6.74
C ASP A 384 19.95 20.40 -7.36
N THR A 385 19.83 20.02 -8.62
CA THR A 385 18.56 19.87 -9.32
C THR A 385 17.70 18.77 -8.70
N ALA A 386 18.29 17.62 -8.33
CA ALA A 386 17.58 16.54 -7.68
C ALA A 386 17.00 16.97 -6.32
N LEU A 387 17.76 17.66 -5.49
CA LEU A 387 17.33 18.18 -4.19
C LEU A 387 16.25 19.26 -4.35
N ALA A 388 16.46 20.21 -5.26
CA ALA A 388 15.46 21.25 -5.54
C ALA A 388 14.12 20.67 -6.05
N ALA A 389 14.17 19.63 -6.88
CA ALA A 389 12.97 18.94 -7.33
C ALA A 389 12.29 18.18 -6.18
N ALA A 390 13.05 17.52 -5.31
CA ALA A 390 12.54 16.80 -4.15
C ALA A 390 11.79 17.73 -3.19
N ASP A 391 12.28 18.93 -2.95
CA ASP A 391 11.64 19.92 -2.08
C ASP A 391 10.34 20.50 -2.67
N ARG A 392 10.20 20.50 -4.00
CA ARG A 392 9.09 21.14 -4.71
C ARG A 392 7.99 20.18 -5.15
N LEU A 393 8.28 18.88 -5.24
CA LEU A 393 7.30 17.86 -5.58
C LEU A 393 6.37 17.60 -4.39
N ALA A 394 5.07 17.59 -4.64
CA ALA A 394 4.05 17.42 -3.60
C ALA A 394 3.84 15.97 -3.17
N ALA A 395 4.60 15.01 -3.68
CA ALA A 395 4.49 13.60 -3.33
C ALA A 395 4.98 13.31 -1.90
N GLY A 396 4.38 12.32 -1.25
CA GLY A 396 4.80 11.90 0.09
C GLY A 396 6.10 11.09 0.09
N MET A 397 6.44 10.47 -1.04
CA MET A 397 7.67 9.68 -1.23
C MET A 397 8.34 10.10 -2.54
N ILE A 398 9.61 10.51 -2.46
CA ILE A 398 10.36 10.96 -3.62
C ILE A 398 11.60 10.10 -3.78
N ARG A 399 11.86 9.67 -4.99
CA ARG A 399 12.99 8.81 -5.32
C ARG A 399 13.85 9.44 -6.41
N ILE A 400 15.14 9.48 -6.19
CA ILE A 400 16.10 10.00 -7.15
C ILE A 400 16.79 8.84 -7.85
N ASN A 401 16.80 8.86 -9.18
CA ASN A 401 17.40 7.84 -10.04
C ASN A 401 16.96 6.41 -9.69
N ALA A 402 15.67 6.27 -9.36
CA ALA A 402 15.05 5.00 -8.99
C ALA A 402 13.58 4.98 -9.45
N PRO A 403 12.97 3.80 -9.62
CA PRO A 403 11.54 3.70 -9.95
C PRO A 403 10.68 4.28 -8.83
N THR A 404 9.46 4.73 -9.11
CA THR A 404 8.49 5.18 -8.09
C THR A 404 8.09 4.06 -7.12
N THR A 405 8.28 2.82 -7.52
CA THR A 405 8.01 1.60 -6.73
C THR A 405 9.20 1.19 -5.86
N GLY A 406 9.01 0.28 -4.90
CA GLY A 406 10.11 -0.30 -4.12
C GLY A 406 10.47 0.47 -2.85
N VAL A 407 9.49 0.84 -2.06
CA VAL A 407 9.68 1.58 -0.79
C VAL A 407 10.22 0.67 0.32
N ASP A 408 11.12 1.20 1.15
CA ASP A 408 11.71 0.50 2.28
C ASP A 408 10.75 0.48 3.49
N PHE A 409 10.52 -0.70 4.07
CA PHE A 409 9.50 -0.93 5.11
C PHE A 409 9.82 -0.28 6.48
N HIS A 410 11.06 0.12 6.72
CA HIS A 410 11.47 0.78 7.97
C HIS A 410 11.34 2.32 7.91
N LEU A 411 10.94 2.86 6.76
CA LEU A 411 10.65 4.28 6.55
C LEU A 411 9.14 4.53 6.59
N PRO A 412 8.71 5.74 6.95
CA PRO A 412 7.31 6.14 6.87
C PRO A 412 6.79 6.03 5.43
N PHE A 413 5.67 5.36 5.27
CA PHE A 413 4.98 5.19 3.99
C PHE A 413 3.69 6.02 3.97
N GLY A 414 3.42 6.72 2.87
CA GLY A 414 2.14 7.39 2.66
C GLY A 414 2.24 8.59 1.75
N GLY A 415 1.09 8.97 1.19
CA GLY A 415 0.92 10.08 0.26
C GLY A 415 0.71 11.44 0.94
N THR A 416 0.46 12.45 0.12
CA THR A 416 0.02 13.78 0.52
C THR A 416 -1.34 14.10 -0.12
N GLY A 417 -1.98 15.14 0.32
CA GLY A 417 -3.26 15.59 -0.26
C GLY A 417 -4.34 14.52 -0.12
N SER A 418 -4.91 14.08 -1.25
CA SER A 418 -6.00 13.09 -1.29
C SER A 418 -5.51 11.65 -1.47
N ALA A 419 -4.19 11.41 -1.51
CA ALA A 419 -3.63 10.07 -1.60
C ALA A 419 -3.52 9.36 -0.25
N ALA A 420 -3.54 10.10 0.86
CA ALA A 420 -3.50 9.55 2.21
C ALA A 420 -4.25 10.44 3.20
N TYR A 421 -4.61 9.87 4.37
CA TYR A 421 -5.18 10.60 5.48
C TYR A 421 -4.70 10.00 6.81
N GLY A 422 -4.41 10.86 7.78
CA GLY A 422 -3.90 10.46 9.08
C GLY A 422 -2.38 10.25 9.08
N GLU A 423 -1.90 9.51 10.06
CA GLU A 423 -0.49 9.24 10.25
C GLU A 423 0.06 8.28 9.18
N ARG A 424 1.38 8.30 8.97
CA ARG A 424 2.07 7.44 8.01
C ARG A 424 2.06 5.98 8.44
N GLU A 425 2.00 5.08 7.46
CA GLU A 425 2.21 3.65 7.66
C GLU A 425 3.70 3.32 7.76
N GLN A 426 4.03 2.15 8.22
CA GLN A 426 5.38 1.58 8.30
C GLN A 426 6.36 2.36 9.22
N GLY A 427 7.56 1.83 9.39
CA GLY A 427 8.58 2.42 10.24
C GLY A 427 8.12 2.67 11.68
N ALA A 428 8.70 3.68 12.30
CA ALA A 428 8.33 4.11 13.65
C ALA A 428 6.96 4.82 13.68
N ALA A 429 6.56 5.46 12.58
CA ALA A 429 5.29 6.18 12.49
C ALA A 429 4.08 5.26 12.75
N ALA A 430 4.14 4.01 12.27
CA ALA A 430 3.08 3.04 12.54
C ALA A 430 2.94 2.71 14.04
N LEU A 431 4.02 2.70 14.82
CA LEU A 431 3.96 2.48 16.27
C LEU A 431 3.28 3.65 17.00
N GLU A 432 3.51 4.86 16.50
CA GLU A 432 2.86 6.06 17.01
C GLU A 432 1.36 6.05 16.72
N PHE A 433 0.99 5.71 15.49
CA PHE A 433 -0.41 5.61 15.08
C PHE A 433 -1.22 4.63 15.95
N TYR A 434 -0.68 3.46 16.26
CA TYR A 434 -1.39 2.43 17.04
C TYR A 434 -1.38 2.66 18.55
N THR A 435 -0.92 3.81 19.03
CA THR A 435 -0.83 4.13 20.46
C THR A 435 -1.27 5.55 20.77
N ALA A 436 -1.86 5.75 21.96
CA ALA A 436 -2.15 7.06 22.52
C ALA A 436 -1.16 7.42 23.62
N SER A 437 -0.78 8.69 23.74
CA SER A 437 0.02 9.21 24.83
C SER A 437 -0.83 9.38 26.10
N ARG A 438 -0.26 9.01 27.27
CA ARG A 438 -0.83 9.24 28.61
C ARG A 438 0.19 9.93 29.47
N THR A 439 -0.20 11.03 30.09
CA THR A 439 0.62 11.70 31.08
C THR A 439 0.32 11.13 32.50
N VAL A 440 1.38 10.89 33.26
CA VAL A 440 1.30 10.45 34.65
C VAL A 440 2.11 11.40 35.50
N THR A 441 1.49 11.93 36.55
CA THR A 441 2.11 12.82 37.55
C THR A 441 2.19 12.08 38.90
N LEU A 442 3.38 11.97 39.42
CA LEU A 442 3.65 11.44 40.77
C LEU A 442 4.16 12.57 41.64
N LEU A 443 3.40 12.92 42.62
CA LEU A 443 3.77 13.93 43.65
C LEU A 443 4.07 13.22 44.97
N PRO A 444 5.00 13.72 45.80
CA PRO A 444 5.18 13.20 47.15
C PRO A 444 3.87 13.32 47.94
N SER A 445 3.59 12.35 48.77
CA SER A 445 2.52 12.49 49.79
C SER A 445 2.94 13.55 50.78
N ALA A 446 2.01 14.41 51.15
CA ALA A 446 2.23 15.43 52.20
C ALA A 446 2.53 14.78 53.54
#